data_ed256f92e11cdbe51d570bc75018091b
#
_entry.id   ed256f92e11cdbe51d570bc75018091b
#
_cell.length_a   1.000
_cell.length_b   1.000
_cell.length_c   1.000
_cell.angle_alpha   90.00
_cell.angle_beta   90.00
_cell.angle_gamma   90.00
#
_symmetry.space_group_name_H-M   'P 1'
#
loop_
_entity.id
_entity.type
_entity.pdbx_description
1 polymer ?
#
loop_
_entity_poly.entity_id
_entity_poly.type
_entity_poly.pdbx_seq_one_letter_code
_entity_poly.pdbx_strand_id
1 'polypeptide(L)'
;MKKKIIITVSVLFIAVLTILGYGTANGAFSTTDMLPSEYKIGIPYYQALQSDKPAIVLFYTDWCGYCKRFMPKFKIINKLYKDDYNFVMLNAEAKENSTVVNDAAISGLPTLYIFDPKYENRVHLTNGIYMDLKKLRKELNRYLSIRKQLDFSASCAAK
;
A
#
# COMPACT_ATOMS: atom_id res chain seq x y z
N MET A 1 59.18 -2.08 29.23
CA MET A 1 58.58 -2.70 28.02
C MET A 1 57.07 -2.94 28.18
N LYS A 2 56.56 -3.49 29.29
CA LYS A 2 55.10 -3.82 29.46
C LYS A 2 54.15 -2.59 29.36
N LYS A 3 54.52 -1.41 29.88
CA LYS A 3 53.66 -0.20 29.78
C LYS A 3 53.46 0.32 28.36
N LYS A 4 54.50 0.24 27.48
CA LYS A 4 54.40 0.68 26.09
C LYS A 4 53.50 -0.25 25.28
N ILE A 5 53.51 -1.56 25.54
CA ILE A 5 52.67 -2.56 24.87
C ILE A 5 51.17 -2.37 25.25
N ILE A 6 50.91 -2.04 26.50
CA ILE A 6 49.52 -1.79 26.95
C ILE A 6 48.93 -0.56 26.29
N ILE A 7 49.72 0.52 26.16
CA ILE A 7 49.27 1.77 25.48
C ILE A 7 48.98 1.52 24.00
N THR A 8 49.87 0.79 23.29
CA THR A 8 49.68 0.50 21.87
C THR A 8 48.46 -0.40 21.61
N VAL A 9 48.20 -1.40 22.46
CA VAL A 9 47.02 -2.25 22.36
C VAL A 9 45.74 -1.47 22.64
N SER A 10 45.74 -0.57 23.64
CA SER A 10 44.60 0.29 23.95
C SER A 10 44.25 1.26 22.81
N VAL A 11 45.27 1.88 22.16
CA VAL A 11 45.07 2.78 21.03
C VAL A 11 44.53 2.03 19.81
N LEU A 12 45.02 0.82 19.54
CA LEU A 12 44.52 -0.04 18.46
C LEU A 12 43.05 -0.46 18.72
N PHE A 13 42.70 -0.78 19.95
CA PHE A 13 41.35 -1.17 20.31
C PHE A 13 40.36 0.00 20.16
N ILE A 14 40.74 1.22 20.51
CA ILE A 14 39.94 2.43 20.32
C ILE A 14 39.79 2.73 18.82
N ALA A 15 40.84 2.59 18.02
CA ALA A 15 40.78 2.78 16.56
C ALA A 15 39.87 1.79 15.87
N VAL A 16 39.86 0.51 16.31
CA VAL A 16 38.93 -0.51 15.78
C VAL A 16 37.49 -0.20 16.15
N LEU A 17 37.24 0.25 17.40
CA LEU A 17 35.90 0.64 17.84
C LEU A 17 35.36 1.86 17.06
N THR A 18 36.21 2.83 16.72
CA THR A 18 35.78 3.97 15.90
C THR A 18 35.49 3.57 14.46
N ILE A 19 36.25 2.67 13.85
CA ILE A 19 36.01 2.16 12.50
C ILE A 19 34.70 1.33 12.48
N LEU A 20 34.43 0.52 13.48
CA LEU A 20 33.19 -0.23 13.60
C LEU A 20 31.96 0.66 13.93
N GLY A 21 32.17 1.78 14.62
CA GLY A 21 31.11 2.75 14.96
C GLY A 21 30.74 3.71 13.83
N TYR A 22 31.63 3.97 12.86
CA TYR A 22 31.36 4.85 11.71
C TYR A 22 30.65 4.13 10.55
N GLY A 23 30.38 2.83 10.68
CA GLY A 23 29.90 1.98 9.57
C GLY A 23 28.38 1.85 9.45
N THR A 24 27.53 2.55 10.19
CA THR A 24 26.07 2.45 10.03
C THR A 24 25.34 3.77 10.23
N ALA A 25 25.78 4.82 9.57
CA ALA A 25 24.85 5.84 9.13
C ALA A 25 24.13 5.29 7.88
N ASN A 26 23.43 4.18 8.02
CA ASN A 26 22.35 3.83 7.12
C ASN A 26 21.33 4.95 7.28
N GLY A 27 21.38 5.94 6.39
CA GLY A 27 20.27 6.85 6.21
C GLY A 27 19.03 5.98 6.05
N ALA A 28 18.24 5.87 7.11
CA ALA A 28 16.91 5.28 7.01
C ALA A 28 16.23 6.09 5.91
N PHE A 29 16.10 5.49 4.72
CA PHE A 29 15.34 6.08 3.63
C PHE A 29 13.94 6.29 4.19
N SER A 30 13.62 7.53 4.53
CA SER A 30 12.32 7.88 5.06
C SER A 30 11.31 7.66 3.95
N THR A 31 10.53 6.58 4.06
CA THR A 31 9.44 6.29 3.12
C THR A 31 8.38 7.41 3.07
N THR A 32 8.48 8.41 3.97
CA THR A 32 7.60 9.59 3.99
C THR A 32 7.94 10.62 2.92
N ASP A 33 9.14 10.59 2.35
CA ASP A 33 9.57 11.52 1.32
C ASP A 33 9.20 11.04 -0.09
N MET A 34 8.94 9.74 -0.24
CA MET A 34 8.55 9.13 -1.50
C MET A 34 7.14 9.56 -1.91
N LEU A 35 7.00 10.03 -3.16
CA LEU A 35 5.69 10.42 -3.69
C LEU A 35 4.80 9.19 -3.91
N PRO A 36 3.47 9.30 -3.72
CA PRO A 36 2.55 8.21 -4.01
C PRO A 36 2.71 7.62 -5.41
N SER A 37 2.91 8.44 -6.44
CA SER A 37 3.11 8.01 -7.83
C SER A 37 4.37 7.15 -8.05
N GLU A 38 5.38 7.29 -7.20
CA GLU A 38 6.64 6.53 -7.32
C GLU A 38 6.51 5.07 -6.88
N TYR A 39 5.47 4.72 -6.13
CA TYR A 39 5.24 3.34 -5.68
C TYR A 39 4.88 2.38 -6.81
N LYS A 40 4.31 2.85 -7.91
CA LYS A 40 3.97 2.07 -9.12
C LYS A 40 3.27 0.74 -8.77
N ILE A 41 2.25 0.82 -7.91
CA ILE A 41 1.49 -0.35 -7.46
C ILE A 41 0.29 -0.54 -8.39
N GLY A 42 0.05 -1.80 -8.78
CA GLY A 42 -1.18 -2.20 -9.43
C GLY A 42 -1.14 -2.15 -10.96
N ILE A 43 -2.33 -2.16 -11.53
CA ILE A 43 -2.59 -2.18 -12.98
C ILE A 43 -3.44 -0.97 -13.37
N PRO A 44 -3.51 -0.61 -14.67
CA PRO A 44 -4.42 0.42 -15.15
C PRO A 44 -5.88 0.14 -14.80
N TYR A 45 -6.65 1.19 -14.51
CA TYR A 45 -8.05 1.07 -14.09
C TYR A 45 -8.91 0.30 -15.11
N TYR A 46 -8.77 0.60 -16.41
CA TYR A 46 -9.53 -0.09 -17.45
C TYR A 46 -9.26 -1.60 -17.51
N GLN A 47 -8.03 -2.04 -17.19
CA GLN A 47 -7.71 -3.48 -17.09
C GLN A 47 -8.39 -4.12 -15.89
N ALA A 48 -8.44 -3.41 -14.76
CA ALA A 48 -9.14 -3.89 -13.58
C ALA A 48 -10.63 -4.06 -13.83
N LEU A 49 -11.26 -3.18 -14.64
CA LEU A 49 -12.67 -3.28 -15.01
C LEU A 49 -13.00 -4.49 -15.89
N GLN A 50 -12.04 -4.97 -16.65
CA GLN A 50 -12.20 -6.14 -17.53
C GLN A 50 -11.90 -7.47 -16.83
N SER A 51 -11.54 -7.42 -15.57
CA SER A 51 -11.15 -8.57 -14.77
C SER A 51 -12.33 -9.10 -13.94
N ASP A 52 -12.39 -10.42 -13.77
CA ASP A 52 -13.30 -11.04 -12.80
C ASP A 52 -12.90 -10.80 -11.34
N LYS A 53 -11.69 -10.30 -11.08
CA LYS A 53 -11.24 -10.01 -9.72
C LYS A 53 -11.77 -8.65 -9.26
N PRO A 54 -12.17 -8.53 -7.98
CA PRO A 54 -12.44 -7.22 -7.40
C PRO A 54 -11.16 -6.38 -7.38
N ALA A 55 -11.29 -5.08 -7.43
CA ALA A 55 -10.18 -4.15 -7.42
C ALA A 55 -10.18 -3.29 -6.14
N ILE A 56 -9.00 -3.05 -5.59
CA ILE A 56 -8.78 -2.04 -4.56
C ILE A 56 -8.29 -0.79 -5.28
N VAL A 57 -9.15 0.23 -5.32
CA VAL A 57 -8.90 1.49 -6.02
C VAL A 57 -8.57 2.58 -5.02
N LEU A 58 -7.33 3.10 -5.11
CA LEU A 58 -6.82 4.20 -4.31
C LEU A 58 -6.82 5.49 -5.11
N PHE A 59 -7.55 6.48 -4.66
CA PHE A 59 -7.46 7.85 -5.14
C PHE A 59 -6.48 8.64 -4.30
N TYR A 60 -5.54 9.31 -4.94
CA TYR A 60 -4.44 10.01 -4.28
C TYR A 60 -4.02 11.27 -5.05
N THR A 61 -3.18 12.10 -4.44
CA THR A 61 -2.33 13.11 -5.09
C THR A 61 -0.94 13.06 -4.47
N ASP A 62 0.06 13.54 -5.21
CA ASP A 62 1.44 13.48 -4.74
C ASP A 62 1.76 14.46 -3.61
N TRP A 63 1.05 15.58 -3.53
CA TRP A 63 1.19 16.55 -2.45
C TRP A 63 0.45 16.15 -1.16
N CYS A 64 -0.45 15.15 -1.21
CA CYS A 64 -1.27 14.74 -0.07
C CYS A 64 -0.45 14.03 1.02
N GLY A 65 -0.25 14.70 2.16
CA GLY A 65 0.53 14.14 3.28
C GLY A 65 -0.09 12.86 3.89
N TYR A 66 -1.43 12.75 3.91
CA TYR A 66 -2.11 11.52 4.35
C TYR A 66 -1.92 10.37 3.36
N CYS A 67 -1.90 10.68 2.05
CA CYS A 67 -1.60 9.70 1.02
C CYS A 67 -0.18 9.14 1.19
N LYS A 68 0.83 10.02 1.36
CA LYS A 68 2.22 9.60 1.62
C LYS A 68 2.30 8.66 2.82
N ARG A 69 1.62 8.97 3.93
CA ARG A 69 1.59 8.11 5.14
C ARG A 69 0.86 6.78 4.92
N PHE A 70 -0.08 6.73 3.99
CA PHE A 70 -0.83 5.51 3.69
C PHE A 70 -0.07 4.57 2.75
N MET A 71 0.76 5.08 1.84
CA MET A 71 1.44 4.28 0.80
C MET A 71 2.22 3.07 1.31
N PRO A 72 3.00 3.13 2.41
CA PRO A 72 3.67 1.95 2.95
C PRO A 72 2.69 0.84 3.34
N LYS A 73 1.53 1.20 3.90
CA LYS A 73 0.46 0.24 4.24
C LYS A 73 -0.17 -0.34 2.99
N PHE A 74 -0.42 0.49 1.99
CA PHE A 74 -0.97 0.07 0.69
C PHE A 74 -0.04 -0.93 -0.01
N LYS A 75 1.27 -0.69 0.02
CA LYS A 75 2.28 -1.63 -0.48
C LYS A 75 2.24 -2.98 0.23
N ILE A 76 2.08 -2.99 1.57
CA ILE A 76 1.94 -4.22 2.35
C ILE A 76 0.67 -4.98 1.93
N ILE A 77 -0.46 -4.29 1.83
CA ILE A 77 -1.73 -4.89 1.43
C ILE A 77 -1.66 -5.43 0.00
N ASN A 78 -1.07 -4.70 -0.93
CA ASN A 78 -0.84 -5.21 -2.29
C ASN A 78 -0.04 -6.51 -2.27
N LYS A 79 1.05 -6.58 -1.50
CA LYS A 79 1.86 -7.80 -1.39
C LYS A 79 1.05 -9.00 -0.85
N LEU A 80 0.13 -8.76 0.08
CA LEU A 80 -0.67 -9.81 0.73
C LEU A 80 -1.87 -10.26 -0.09
N TYR A 81 -2.44 -9.40 -0.93
CA TYR A 81 -3.72 -9.62 -1.60
C TYR A 81 -3.70 -9.50 -3.13
N LYS A 82 -2.53 -9.38 -3.76
CA LYS A 82 -2.39 -9.27 -5.23
C LYS A 82 -2.99 -10.45 -6.01
N ASP A 83 -3.12 -11.61 -5.37
CA ASP A 83 -3.68 -12.80 -5.99
C ASP A 83 -5.22 -12.82 -5.91
N ASP A 84 -5.80 -12.13 -4.95
CA ASP A 84 -7.25 -12.05 -4.71
C ASP A 84 -7.88 -10.77 -5.27
N TYR A 85 -7.12 -9.68 -5.32
CA TYR A 85 -7.55 -8.36 -5.78
C TYR A 85 -6.64 -7.80 -6.84
N ASN A 86 -7.21 -7.07 -7.79
CA ASN A 86 -6.46 -6.09 -8.56
C ASN A 86 -6.21 -4.85 -7.70
N PHE A 87 -5.06 -4.21 -7.90
CA PHE A 87 -4.76 -2.93 -7.26
C PHE A 87 -4.72 -1.85 -8.33
N VAL A 88 -5.28 -0.70 -8.01
CA VAL A 88 -5.34 0.44 -8.92
C VAL A 88 -5.00 1.71 -8.14
N MET A 89 -4.18 2.55 -8.73
CA MET A 89 -3.84 3.87 -8.20
C MET A 89 -4.29 4.94 -9.19
N LEU A 90 -5.16 5.84 -8.76
CA LEU A 90 -5.68 6.94 -9.56
C LEU A 90 -5.26 8.28 -8.96
N ASN A 91 -4.39 9.00 -9.67
CA ASN A 91 -4.12 10.40 -9.31
C ASN A 91 -5.38 11.23 -9.59
N ALA A 92 -5.93 11.83 -8.53
CA ALA A 92 -7.19 12.59 -8.62
C ALA A 92 -7.07 13.89 -9.42
N GLU A 93 -5.85 14.38 -9.66
CA GLU A 93 -5.60 15.59 -10.46
C GLU A 93 -5.31 15.27 -11.94
N ALA A 94 -5.08 14.01 -12.27
CA ALA A 94 -4.79 13.62 -13.63
C ALA A 94 -6.06 13.72 -14.49
N LYS A 95 -5.97 14.46 -15.60
CA LYS A 95 -7.11 14.75 -16.49
C LYS A 95 -7.79 13.49 -17.00
N GLU A 96 -7.02 12.46 -17.29
CA GLU A 96 -7.50 11.15 -17.73
C GLU A 96 -8.37 10.43 -16.69
N ASN A 97 -8.23 10.76 -15.42
CA ASN A 97 -9.00 10.17 -14.32
C ASN A 97 -10.25 10.99 -13.94
N SER A 98 -10.47 12.15 -14.56
CA SER A 98 -11.51 13.10 -14.15
C SER A 98 -12.91 12.50 -14.11
N THR A 99 -13.30 11.69 -15.07
CA THR A 99 -14.60 11.01 -15.10
C THR A 99 -14.77 10.09 -13.89
N VAL A 100 -13.77 9.22 -13.64
CA VAL A 100 -13.82 8.26 -12.54
C VAL A 100 -13.80 8.95 -11.18
N VAL A 101 -13.04 10.03 -11.05
CA VAL A 101 -12.96 10.87 -9.85
C VAL A 101 -14.31 11.52 -9.55
N ASN A 102 -14.97 12.07 -10.56
CA ASN A 102 -16.30 12.68 -10.42
C ASN A 102 -17.38 11.64 -10.07
N ASP A 103 -17.38 10.50 -10.76
CA ASP A 103 -18.32 9.39 -10.51
C ASP A 103 -18.15 8.78 -9.10
N ALA A 104 -16.93 8.79 -8.58
CA ALA A 104 -16.64 8.31 -7.24
C ALA A 104 -17.02 9.30 -6.13
N ALA A 105 -17.43 10.54 -6.48
CA ALA A 105 -17.82 11.58 -5.55
C ALA A 105 -16.81 11.78 -4.41
N ILE A 106 -15.53 11.95 -4.77
CA ILE A 106 -14.43 12.01 -3.80
C ILE A 106 -14.46 13.32 -3.04
N SER A 107 -14.60 13.25 -1.72
CA SER A 107 -14.63 14.40 -0.82
C SER A 107 -13.32 14.67 -0.08
N GLY A 108 -12.33 13.79 -0.21
CA GLY A 108 -11.03 13.92 0.45
C GLY A 108 -10.03 12.86 0.00
N LEU A 109 -8.77 13.01 0.41
CA LEU A 109 -7.68 12.12 0.03
C LEU A 109 -6.87 11.65 1.26
N PRO A 110 -6.39 10.42 1.26
CA PRO A 110 -6.69 9.36 0.28
C PRO A 110 -8.13 8.86 0.40
N THR A 111 -8.72 8.39 -0.70
CA THR A 111 -9.99 7.67 -0.71
C THR A 111 -9.76 6.27 -1.25
N LEU A 112 -10.33 5.26 -0.60
CA LEU A 112 -10.15 3.86 -0.92
C LEU A 112 -11.50 3.18 -1.16
N TYR A 113 -11.63 2.48 -2.30
CA TYR A 113 -12.80 1.66 -2.63
C TYR A 113 -12.40 0.22 -2.91
N ILE A 114 -13.29 -0.72 -2.57
CA ILE A 114 -13.36 -2.02 -3.24
C ILE A 114 -14.35 -1.83 -4.40
N PHE A 115 -13.92 -2.13 -5.60
CA PHE A 115 -14.73 -2.11 -6.81
C PHE A 115 -14.77 -3.51 -7.41
N ASP A 116 -15.96 -4.07 -7.60
CA ASP A 116 -16.15 -5.41 -8.14
C ASP A 116 -16.91 -5.32 -9.47
N PRO A 117 -16.22 -5.42 -10.62
CA PRO A 117 -16.87 -5.33 -11.92
C PRO A 117 -17.91 -6.42 -12.16
N LYS A 118 -17.66 -7.64 -11.66
CA LYS A 118 -18.56 -8.79 -11.83
C LYS A 118 -19.94 -8.58 -11.20
N TYR A 119 -19.99 -7.88 -10.07
CA TYR A 119 -21.21 -7.62 -9.32
C TYR A 119 -21.67 -6.17 -9.38
N GLU A 120 -21.03 -5.35 -10.23
CA GLU A 120 -21.28 -3.92 -10.34
C GLU A 120 -21.34 -3.20 -8.99
N ASN A 121 -20.51 -3.68 -8.05
CA ASN A 121 -20.54 -3.23 -6.67
C ASN A 121 -19.36 -2.33 -6.34
N ARG A 122 -19.62 -1.30 -5.52
CA ARG A 122 -18.62 -0.35 -5.06
C ARG A 122 -18.76 -0.15 -3.54
N VAL A 123 -17.71 -0.49 -2.78
CA VAL A 123 -17.69 -0.34 -1.32
C VAL A 123 -16.65 0.70 -0.93
N HIS A 124 -17.11 1.82 -0.37
CA HIS A 124 -16.22 2.84 0.19
C HIS A 124 -15.63 2.34 1.52
N LEU A 125 -14.31 2.32 1.61
CA LEU A 125 -13.60 2.01 2.84
C LEU A 125 -13.29 3.32 3.59
N THR A 126 -13.85 3.49 4.76
CA THR A 126 -13.63 4.69 5.57
C THR A 126 -12.20 4.77 6.09
N ASN A 127 -11.73 5.98 6.38
CA ASN A 127 -10.41 6.23 6.94
C ASN A 127 -10.16 5.41 8.24
N GLY A 128 -11.15 5.25 9.11
CA GLY A 128 -11.05 4.40 10.31
C GLY A 128 -10.79 2.91 10.03
N ILE A 129 -11.04 2.46 8.80
CA ILE A 129 -10.75 1.08 8.34
C ILE A 129 -9.39 1.03 7.67
N TYR A 130 -9.16 1.82 6.61
CA TYR A 130 -7.96 1.64 5.79
C TYR A 130 -6.67 2.13 6.46
N MET A 131 -6.74 3.07 7.39
CA MET A 131 -5.55 3.53 8.11
C MET A 131 -5.04 2.52 9.16
N ASP A 132 -5.85 1.54 9.53
CA ASP A 132 -5.49 0.42 10.41
C ASP A 132 -5.35 -0.86 9.59
N LEU A 133 -4.13 -1.40 9.46
CA LEU A 133 -3.86 -2.61 8.68
C LEU A 133 -4.68 -3.83 9.13
N LYS A 134 -4.92 -3.96 10.43
CA LYS A 134 -5.68 -5.10 10.97
C LYS A 134 -7.16 -5.00 10.57
N LYS A 135 -7.75 -3.81 10.68
CA LYS A 135 -9.13 -3.55 10.27
C LYS A 135 -9.29 -3.69 8.75
N LEU A 136 -8.34 -3.13 7.97
CA LEU A 136 -8.36 -3.24 6.52
C LEU A 136 -8.31 -4.70 6.07
N ARG A 137 -7.39 -5.50 6.62
CA ARG A 137 -7.31 -6.94 6.32
C ARG A 137 -8.60 -7.69 6.68
N LYS A 138 -9.19 -7.38 7.84
CA LYS A 138 -10.47 -7.97 8.24
C LYS A 138 -11.55 -7.66 7.23
N GLU A 139 -11.65 -6.41 6.77
CA GLU A 139 -12.67 -5.99 5.80
C GLU A 139 -12.45 -6.61 4.42
N LEU A 140 -11.21 -6.67 3.93
CA LEU A 140 -10.89 -7.34 2.68
C LEU A 140 -11.25 -8.84 2.72
N ASN A 141 -10.90 -9.53 3.80
CA ASN A 141 -11.26 -10.95 3.97
C ASN A 141 -12.79 -11.14 4.06
N ARG A 142 -13.49 -10.24 4.75
CA ARG A 142 -14.95 -10.24 4.81
C ARG A 142 -15.56 -10.12 3.42
N TYR A 143 -15.07 -9.18 2.61
CA TYR A 143 -15.53 -8.97 1.25
C TYR A 143 -15.34 -10.23 0.38
N LEU A 144 -14.15 -10.84 0.40
CA LEU A 144 -13.87 -12.09 -0.33
C LEU A 144 -14.78 -13.23 0.10
N SER A 145 -15.08 -13.34 1.40
CA SER A 145 -15.99 -14.36 1.91
C SER A 145 -17.42 -14.19 1.36
N ILE A 146 -17.93 -12.94 1.35
CA ILE A 146 -19.25 -12.63 0.79
C ILE A 146 -19.27 -12.93 -0.71
N ARG A 147 -18.23 -12.49 -1.44
CA ARG A 147 -18.11 -12.73 -2.88
C ARG A 147 -18.14 -14.22 -3.21
N LYS A 148 -17.43 -15.05 -2.43
CA LYS A 148 -17.43 -16.50 -2.58
C LYS A 148 -18.80 -17.13 -2.39
N GLN A 149 -19.62 -16.61 -1.46
CA GLN A 149 -20.99 -17.04 -1.26
C GLN A 149 -21.88 -16.66 -2.46
N LEU A 150 -21.69 -15.47 -3.02
CA LEU A 150 -22.43 -15.03 -4.21
C LEU A 150 -22.07 -15.91 -5.43
N ASP A 151 -20.77 -16.21 -5.63
CA ASP A 151 -20.32 -17.11 -6.70
C ASP A 151 -20.95 -18.51 -6.57
N PHE A 152 -20.99 -19.04 -5.35
CA PHE A 152 -21.60 -20.33 -5.08
C PHE A 152 -23.12 -20.34 -5.37
N SER A 153 -23.84 -19.34 -4.88
CA SER A 153 -25.30 -19.25 -5.12
C SER A 153 -25.64 -19.07 -6.60
N ALA A 154 -24.85 -18.26 -7.34
CA ALA A 154 -25.02 -18.10 -8.78
C ALA A 154 -24.78 -19.43 -9.54
N SER A 155 -23.81 -20.22 -9.11
CA SER A 155 -23.54 -21.54 -9.72
C SER A 155 -24.63 -22.57 -9.46
N CYS A 156 -25.33 -22.47 -8.31
CA CYS A 156 -26.47 -23.35 -8.00
C CYS A 156 -27.72 -22.95 -8.78
N ALA A 157 -27.94 -21.67 -9.07
CA ALA A 157 -29.09 -21.16 -9.82
C ALA A 157 -28.98 -21.41 -11.32
N ALA A 158 -27.78 -21.68 -11.84
CA ALA A 158 -27.53 -21.94 -13.27
C ALA A 158 -27.67 -23.42 -13.67
N LYS A 159 -27.97 -24.30 -12.71
CA LYS A 159 -28.26 -25.73 -12.94
C LYS A 159 -29.75 -26.01 -12.94
#